data_fb195c0376e511069eab44c88ed4c372
#
_entry.id   fb195c0376e511069eab44c88ed4c372
#
_cell.length_a   1.000
_cell.length_b   1.000
_cell.length_c   1.000
_cell.angle_alpha   90.00
_cell.angle_beta   90.00
_cell.angle_gamma   90.00
#
_symmetry.space_group_name_H-M   'P 1'
#
loop_
_entity.id
_entity.type
_entity.pdbx_description
1 polymer ?
#
loop_
_entity_poly.entity_id
_entity_poly.type
_entity_poly.pdbx_seq_one_letter_code
_entity_poly.pdbx_strand_id
1 'polypeptide(L)'
;MEKTIDLYVKKEGAARENCFSTIGEAIEAMERIAPVPEEIAAELEKGRIYPSPVYEVTPFVVHIGAGEYREKLVLSRPNVTFLGEGRDKTVLVFGDGANEIEEDGEKRGTFRTATLRIDTPDFTARHLTFQNDAGYGHTVGQALALYVDGDRCYFEDCAMLGSQDTLFDAPLPLDPVKPNGKGPGEHKPRIRGRHLYRNCFLQGDVDFIFGSGTAYFEECTIFSKKPGDRSPEDRDTSVYGYVTAASTHPEFPYGYVLHKCKLTSDCPKGSVYLGRPWKEWAKTVFLECELGEHIHPQGWLDWGKTHGHFYYGEYNSYGPGASPETRADFSHQLTREEAEQYSMEKVLEGWFGE
;
A
#
# COMPACT_ATOMS: atom_id res chain seq x y z
N MET A 1 4.91 19.81 -24.03
CA MET A 1 5.38 19.00 -22.89
C MET A 1 6.32 19.86 -22.09
N GLU A 2 6.00 20.13 -20.82
CA GLU A 2 6.92 20.78 -19.92
C GLU A 2 8.20 19.95 -19.76
N LYS A 3 9.32 20.63 -19.62
CA LYS A 3 10.61 19.95 -19.46
C LYS A 3 10.69 19.32 -18.06
N THR A 4 10.89 18.02 -17.99
CA THR A 4 11.16 17.31 -16.73
C THR A 4 12.40 17.88 -16.05
N ILE A 5 12.32 18.07 -14.73
CA ILE A 5 13.44 18.54 -13.92
C ILE A 5 13.98 17.38 -13.08
N ASP A 6 15.28 17.14 -13.18
CA ASP A 6 15.98 16.14 -12.40
C ASP A 6 16.57 16.75 -11.13
N LEU A 7 16.27 16.10 -9.99
CA LEU A 7 16.85 16.38 -8.68
C LEU A 7 17.64 15.15 -8.22
N TYR A 8 18.69 15.37 -7.45
CA TYR A 8 19.57 14.31 -6.99
C TYR A 8 19.70 14.33 -5.47
N VAL A 9 19.51 13.18 -4.84
CA VAL A 9 19.68 13.01 -3.38
C VAL A 9 20.85 12.06 -3.15
N LYS A 10 21.89 12.55 -2.45
CA LYS A 10 23.11 11.78 -2.11
C LYS A 10 23.58 12.13 -0.73
N LYS A 11 23.92 11.14 0.07
CA LYS A 11 24.45 11.34 1.45
C LYS A 11 25.79 12.10 1.50
N GLU A 12 26.57 12.02 0.44
CA GLU A 12 27.88 12.71 0.37
C GLU A 12 27.99 13.48 -0.94
N GLY A 13 28.46 14.73 -0.88
CA GLY A 13 28.86 15.51 -2.04
C GLY A 13 27.80 16.44 -2.67
N ALA A 14 26.92 17.01 -1.90
CA ALA A 14 25.82 17.89 -2.34
C ALA A 14 26.22 19.31 -2.81
N ALA A 15 27.41 19.54 -3.36
CA ALA A 15 27.87 20.85 -3.79
C ALA A 15 27.51 21.21 -5.24
N ARG A 16 26.42 20.63 -5.79
CA ARG A 16 25.94 20.92 -7.15
C ARG A 16 24.50 21.43 -7.11
N GLU A 17 24.15 22.26 -8.10
CA GLU A 17 22.78 22.69 -8.34
C GLU A 17 21.85 21.43 -8.44
N ASN A 18 20.69 21.48 -7.82
CA ASN A 18 19.72 20.38 -7.75
C ASN A 18 20.22 19.10 -7.03
N CYS A 19 21.25 19.19 -6.18
CA CYS A 19 21.73 18.11 -5.32
C CYS A 19 21.40 18.39 -3.86
N PHE A 20 20.85 17.39 -3.16
CA PHE A 20 20.37 17.48 -1.79
C PHE A 20 20.91 16.34 -0.94
N SER A 21 20.97 16.53 0.36
CA SER A 21 21.42 15.51 1.33
C SER A 21 20.28 14.62 1.79
N THR A 22 19.03 15.11 1.72
CA THR A 22 17.83 14.42 2.16
C THR A 22 16.75 14.44 1.08
N ILE A 23 15.82 13.50 1.15
CA ILE A 23 14.67 13.44 0.24
C ILE A 23 13.72 14.62 0.54
N GLY A 24 13.56 14.96 1.84
CA GLY A 24 12.76 16.10 2.28
C GLY A 24 13.23 17.43 1.66
N GLU A 25 14.55 17.69 1.65
CA GLU A 25 15.11 18.88 0.98
C GLU A 25 14.79 18.92 -0.52
N ALA A 26 14.83 17.77 -1.20
CA ALA A 26 14.45 17.67 -2.61
C ALA A 26 12.96 17.97 -2.83
N ILE A 27 12.07 17.44 -1.96
CA ILE A 27 10.63 17.75 -2.00
C ILE A 27 10.37 19.25 -1.81
N GLU A 28 11.00 19.88 -0.82
CA GLU A 28 10.89 21.32 -0.60
C GLU A 28 11.44 22.15 -1.77
N ALA A 29 12.50 21.66 -2.42
CA ALA A 29 13.10 22.33 -3.57
C ALA A 29 12.16 22.38 -4.79
N MET A 30 11.32 21.36 -4.98
CA MET A 30 10.34 21.33 -6.09
C MET A 30 9.43 22.56 -6.05
N GLU A 31 8.92 22.93 -4.87
CA GLU A 31 8.04 24.10 -4.72
C GLU A 31 8.77 25.44 -4.92
N ARG A 32 10.06 25.48 -4.65
CA ARG A 32 10.89 26.68 -4.92
C ARG A 32 11.28 26.83 -6.39
N ILE A 33 11.48 25.69 -7.08
CA ILE A 33 11.93 25.67 -8.49
C ILE A 33 10.76 25.89 -9.44
N ALA A 34 9.65 25.19 -9.22
CA ALA A 34 8.44 25.26 -10.03
C ALA A 34 7.21 25.01 -9.14
N PRO A 35 6.69 26.05 -8.47
CA PRO A 35 5.55 25.91 -7.56
C PRO A 35 4.32 25.37 -8.30
N VAL A 36 3.49 24.61 -7.58
CA VAL A 36 2.18 24.20 -8.10
C VAL A 36 1.29 25.45 -8.22
N PRO A 37 0.62 25.69 -9.37
CA PRO A 37 -0.31 26.80 -9.53
C PRO A 37 -1.39 26.79 -8.43
N GLU A 38 -1.74 27.97 -7.93
CA GLU A 38 -2.69 28.11 -6.78
C GLU A 38 -4.06 27.44 -7.04
N GLU A 39 -4.56 27.51 -8.27
CA GLU A 39 -5.80 26.85 -8.66
C GLU A 39 -5.72 25.33 -8.55
N ILE A 40 -4.62 24.72 -8.95
CA ILE A 40 -4.37 23.26 -8.85
C ILE A 40 -4.18 22.87 -7.37
N ALA A 41 -3.40 23.64 -6.61
CA ALA A 41 -3.21 23.41 -5.19
C ALA A 41 -4.55 23.44 -4.43
N ALA A 42 -5.40 24.44 -4.71
CA ALA A 42 -6.73 24.56 -4.11
C ALA A 42 -7.67 23.40 -4.50
N GLU A 43 -7.54 22.85 -5.71
CA GLU A 43 -8.29 21.68 -6.14
C GLU A 43 -7.84 20.41 -5.39
N LEU A 44 -6.53 20.21 -5.26
CA LEU A 44 -5.95 19.09 -4.51
C LEU A 44 -6.33 19.13 -3.02
N GLU A 45 -6.41 20.32 -2.41
CA GLU A 45 -6.84 20.51 -1.02
C GLU A 45 -8.32 20.19 -0.79
N LYS A 46 -9.20 20.58 -1.71
CA LYS A 46 -10.65 20.35 -1.60
C LYS A 46 -11.04 18.87 -1.65
N GLY A 47 -10.13 18.05 -2.03
CA GLY A 47 -10.35 16.65 -2.26
C GLY A 47 -10.42 16.34 -3.74
N ARG A 48 -9.96 15.16 -4.06
CA ARG A 48 -9.77 14.68 -5.44
C ARG A 48 -11.10 14.42 -6.13
N ILE A 49 -11.07 14.47 -7.43
CA ILE A 49 -12.11 13.97 -8.32
C ILE A 49 -11.63 12.67 -8.98
N TYR A 50 -12.58 11.81 -9.35
CA TYR A 50 -12.26 10.59 -10.08
C TYR A 50 -13.00 10.59 -11.44
N PRO A 51 -12.31 10.22 -12.53
CA PRO A 51 -10.85 10.07 -12.63
C PRO A 51 -10.14 11.42 -12.40
N SER A 52 -8.97 11.38 -11.78
CA SER A 52 -8.18 12.60 -11.60
C SER A 52 -7.81 13.21 -12.94
N PRO A 53 -7.95 14.54 -13.11
CA PRO A 53 -7.44 15.21 -14.31
C PRO A 53 -5.93 15.02 -14.43
N VAL A 54 -5.39 15.20 -15.61
CA VAL A 54 -3.95 15.33 -15.80
C VAL A 54 -3.60 16.77 -15.49
N TYR A 55 -2.86 16.99 -14.39
CA TYR A 55 -2.46 18.31 -13.98
C TYR A 55 -1.27 18.83 -14.80
N GLU A 56 -1.39 20.03 -15.36
CA GLU A 56 -0.31 20.71 -16.08
C GLU A 56 0.66 21.36 -15.08
N VAL A 57 1.47 20.54 -14.44
CA VAL A 57 2.54 20.97 -13.53
C VAL A 57 3.86 20.35 -13.97
N THR A 58 4.95 21.08 -13.76
CA THR A 58 6.30 20.64 -14.10
C THR A 58 6.60 19.28 -13.45
N PRO A 59 6.90 18.23 -14.23
CA PRO A 59 7.23 16.92 -13.69
C PRO A 59 8.66 16.91 -13.11
N PHE A 60 8.83 16.20 -11.99
CA PHE A 60 10.13 16.01 -11.35
C PHE A 60 10.52 14.54 -11.30
N VAL A 61 11.81 14.27 -11.53
CA VAL A 61 12.45 13.00 -11.25
C VAL A 61 13.48 13.19 -10.14
N VAL A 62 13.28 12.53 -9.00
CA VAL A 62 14.21 12.54 -7.87
C VAL A 62 15.05 11.29 -7.94
N HIS A 63 16.30 11.42 -8.34
CA HIS A 63 17.29 10.35 -8.32
C HIS A 63 17.85 10.19 -6.91
N ILE A 64 17.51 9.10 -6.26
CA ILE A 64 17.88 8.83 -4.86
C ILE A 64 19.01 7.82 -4.84
N GLY A 65 20.20 8.27 -4.48
CA GLY A 65 21.39 7.42 -4.41
C GLY A 65 21.26 6.30 -3.38
N ALA A 66 22.17 5.33 -3.47
CA ALA A 66 22.25 4.25 -2.50
C ALA A 66 22.47 4.79 -1.07
N GLY A 67 21.72 4.24 -0.11
CA GLY A 67 21.80 4.62 1.30
C GLY A 67 20.48 4.44 2.03
N GLU A 68 20.54 4.54 3.34
CA GLU A 68 19.39 4.56 4.23
C GLU A 68 19.03 6.02 4.55
N TYR A 69 17.81 6.44 4.23
CA TYR A 69 17.26 7.77 4.46
C TYR A 69 16.21 7.67 5.57
N ARG A 70 16.59 8.08 6.78
CA ARG A 70 15.70 8.02 7.93
C ARG A 70 14.88 9.30 8.03
N GLU A 71 13.80 9.30 7.26
CA GLU A 71 12.94 10.46 7.08
C GLU A 71 11.46 10.03 7.10
N LYS A 72 10.61 10.88 7.67
CA LYS A 72 9.15 10.75 7.61
C LYS A 72 8.61 11.86 6.71
N LEU A 73 7.99 11.48 5.60
CA LEU A 73 7.72 12.39 4.51
C LEU A 73 6.26 12.40 4.09
N VAL A 74 5.82 13.55 3.59
CA VAL A 74 4.54 13.73 2.90
C VAL A 74 4.81 14.35 1.54
N LEU A 75 4.26 13.73 0.50
CA LEU A 75 4.31 14.24 -0.86
C LEU A 75 2.90 14.63 -1.31
N SER A 76 2.69 15.92 -1.54
CA SER A 76 1.38 16.48 -1.96
C SER A 76 1.40 17.06 -3.38
N ARG A 77 2.54 17.01 -4.05
CA ARG A 77 2.75 17.52 -5.41
C ARG A 77 2.55 16.40 -6.44
N PRO A 78 1.72 16.60 -7.49
CA PRO A 78 1.57 15.61 -8.58
C PRO A 78 2.77 15.60 -9.53
N ASN A 79 2.83 14.58 -10.39
CA ASN A 79 3.86 14.38 -11.41
C ASN A 79 5.29 14.25 -10.85
N VAL A 80 5.44 13.42 -9.82
CA VAL A 80 6.76 13.16 -9.20
C VAL A 80 7.15 11.69 -9.36
N THR A 81 8.39 11.47 -9.79
CA THR A 81 9.01 10.15 -9.84
C THR A 81 10.17 10.07 -8.83
N PHE A 82 10.15 9.06 -7.97
CA PHE A 82 11.30 8.66 -7.15
C PHE A 82 12.01 7.49 -7.84
N LEU A 83 13.29 7.65 -8.11
CA LEU A 83 14.13 6.68 -8.78
C LEU A 83 15.34 6.31 -7.90
N GLY A 84 15.30 5.12 -7.29
CA GLY A 84 16.40 4.56 -6.51
C GLY A 84 17.45 3.86 -7.35
N GLU A 85 18.54 3.43 -6.73
CA GLU A 85 19.62 2.63 -7.34
C GLU A 85 19.41 1.11 -7.18
N GLY A 86 18.31 0.69 -6.60
CA GLY A 86 17.93 -0.70 -6.33
C GLY A 86 17.19 -0.81 -5.01
N ARG A 87 16.19 -1.70 -4.94
CA ARG A 87 15.40 -1.88 -3.71
C ARG A 87 16.21 -2.45 -2.52
N ASP A 88 17.37 -3.02 -2.78
CA ASP A 88 18.33 -3.47 -1.79
C ASP A 88 19.37 -2.39 -1.40
N LYS A 89 19.40 -1.26 -2.08
CA LYS A 89 20.41 -0.21 -1.95
C LYS A 89 19.87 1.11 -1.47
N THR A 90 18.68 1.51 -1.94
CA THR A 90 18.04 2.78 -1.60
C THR A 90 16.86 2.52 -0.68
N VAL A 91 16.95 2.94 0.58
CA VAL A 91 15.95 2.65 1.62
C VAL A 91 15.48 3.94 2.26
N LEU A 92 14.20 4.27 2.11
CA LEU A 92 13.51 5.27 2.91
C LEU A 92 12.87 4.58 4.10
N VAL A 93 13.27 4.95 5.32
CA VAL A 93 12.87 4.27 6.56
C VAL A 93 12.48 5.27 7.64
N PHE A 94 11.46 4.91 8.41
CA PHE A 94 11.13 5.57 9.66
C PHE A 94 10.47 4.58 10.62
N GLY A 95 10.45 4.88 11.94
CA GLY A 95 9.99 3.92 12.94
C GLY A 95 8.91 4.50 13.83
N ASP A 96 7.71 4.76 13.32
CA ASP A 96 6.56 5.21 14.09
C ASP A 96 5.55 4.08 14.26
N GLY A 97 5.08 3.86 15.50
CA GLY A 97 4.04 2.90 15.85
C GLY A 97 2.75 3.58 16.33
N ALA A 98 1.61 2.95 16.07
CA ALA A 98 0.29 3.50 16.42
C ALA A 98 0.06 3.64 17.95
N ASN A 99 0.77 2.84 18.75
CA ASN A 99 0.68 2.87 20.22
C ASN A 99 1.52 3.97 20.88
N GLU A 100 2.37 4.67 20.12
CA GLU A 100 3.16 5.76 20.66
C GLU A 100 2.26 6.89 21.18
N ILE A 101 2.65 7.46 22.30
CA ILE A 101 1.91 8.54 22.95
C ILE A 101 2.47 9.87 22.45
N GLU A 102 1.59 10.70 21.89
CA GLU A 102 1.89 12.04 21.43
C GLU A 102 1.93 13.04 22.60
N GLU A 103 2.41 14.26 22.36
CA GLU A 103 2.51 15.32 23.39
C GLU A 103 1.16 15.66 24.07
N ASP A 104 0.05 15.46 23.36
CA ASP A 104 -1.30 15.67 23.91
C ASP A 104 -1.79 14.51 24.81
N GLY A 105 -0.98 13.48 25.02
CA GLY A 105 -1.30 12.30 25.81
C GLY A 105 -2.12 11.23 25.09
N GLU A 106 -2.49 11.45 23.84
CA GLU A 106 -3.23 10.50 23.03
C GLU A 106 -2.29 9.60 22.22
N LYS A 107 -2.78 8.40 21.82
CA LYS A 107 -2.04 7.53 20.91
C LYS A 107 -1.93 8.17 19.54
N ARG A 108 -0.79 7.99 18.87
CA ARG A 108 -0.57 8.41 17.47
C ARG A 108 -1.65 7.88 16.53
N GLY A 109 -1.99 6.60 16.65
CA GLY A 109 -2.95 5.93 15.77
C GLY A 109 -2.35 5.59 14.40
N THR A 110 -2.98 4.63 13.73
CA THR A 110 -2.49 3.96 12.51
C THR A 110 -2.05 4.93 11.41
N PHE A 111 -2.90 5.86 11.03
CA PHE A 111 -2.73 6.66 9.80
C PHE A 111 -1.71 7.79 9.92
N ARG A 112 -1.13 8.00 11.09
CA ARG A 112 -0.04 8.96 11.33
C ARG A 112 1.34 8.31 11.43
N THR A 113 1.43 7.00 11.18
CA THR A 113 2.70 6.24 11.31
C THR A 113 3.48 6.13 10.01
N ALA A 114 2.91 6.48 8.86
CA ALA A 114 3.52 6.23 7.56
C ALA A 114 4.91 6.87 7.41
N THR A 115 5.87 6.09 6.93
CA THR A 115 7.19 6.58 6.55
C THR A 115 7.08 7.54 5.37
N LEU A 116 6.35 7.16 4.32
CA LEU A 116 5.95 8.08 3.25
C LEU A 116 4.44 8.07 3.09
N ARG A 117 3.85 9.27 3.12
CA ARG A 117 2.47 9.50 2.68
C ARG A 117 2.47 10.20 1.34
N ILE A 118 1.82 9.58 0.36
CA ILE A 118 1.56 10.15 -0.96
C ILE A 118 0.12 10.65 -0.94
N ASP A 119 -0.06 11.97 -1.05
CA ASP A 119 -1.36 12.65 -0.96
C ASP A 119 -1.64 13.41 -2.28
N THR A 120 -1.36 12.74 -3.41
CA THR A 120 -1.40 13.35 -4.74
C THR A 120 -1.52 12.30 -5.83
N PRO A 121 -2.14 12.61 -6.99
CA PRO A 121 -2.11 11.72 -8.15
C PRO A 121 -0.75 11.77 -8.89
N ASP A 122 -0.58 10.86 -9.84
CA ASP A 122 0.55 10.80 -10.77
C ASP A 122 1.90 10.69 -10.07
N PHE A 123 1.99 9.77 -9.11
CA PHE A 123 3.24 9.43 -8.45
C PHE A 123 3.82 8.13 -9.00
N THR A 124 5.11 8.12 -9.23
CA THR A 124 5.85 6.90 -9.62
C THR A 124 7.03 6.67 -8.68
N ALA A 125 7.25 5.42 -8.29
CA ALA A 125 8.44 4.98 -7.56
C ALA A 125 9.07 3.77 -8.22
N ARG A 126 10.39 3.77 -8.38
CA ARG A 126 11.14 2.66 -8.98
C ARG A 126 12.42 2.37 -8.22
N HIS A 127 12.72 1.09 -8.03
CA HIS A 127 14.01 0.59 -7.53
C HIS A 127 14.40 1.11 -6.14
N LEU A 128 13.46 1.18 -5.19
CA LEU A 128 13.75 1.58 -3.80
C LEU A 128 12.85 0.86 -2.80
N THR A 129 13.24 0.94 -1.53
CA THR A 129 12.49 0.37 -0.41
C THR A 129 11.85 1.46 0.44
N PHE A 130 10.59 1.26 0.81
CA PHE A 130 9.87 1.97 1.86
C PHE A 130 9.76 1.04 3.06
N GLN A 131 10.21 1.47 4.22
CA GLN A 131 10.23 0.63 5.41
C GLN A 131 9.69 1.38 6.64
N ASN A 132 8.87 0.70 7.43
CA ASN A 132 8.63 1.10 8.81
C ASN A 132 9.29 0.08 9.74
N ASP A 133 10.24 0.52 10.53
CA ASP A 133 11.05 -0.31 11.42
C ASP A 133 10.68 -0.17 12.91
N ALA A 134 9.49 0.36 13.22
CA ALA A 134 9.03 0.51 14.62
C ALA A 134 8.98 -0.82 15.36
N GLY A 135 8.70 -1.93 14.68
CA GLY A 135 8.67 -3.25 15.30
C GLY A 135 7.41 -4.05 15.01
N TYR A 136 7.11 -5.00 15.89
CA TYR A 136 5.95 -5.89 15.71
C TYR A 136 4.66 -5.28 16.25
N GLY A 137 3.54 -5.56 15.59
CA GLY A 137 2.24 -4.97 15.90
C GLY A 137 1.75 -5.21 17.32
N HIS A 138 2.06 -6.36 17.94
CA HIS A 138 1.69 -6.64 19.33
C HIS A 138 2.38 -5.70 20.34
N THR A 139 3.50 -5.07 19.96
CA THR A 139 4.22 -4.10 20.82
C THR A 139 3.88 -2.66 20.42
N VAL A 140 4.05 -2.32 19.14
CA VAL A 140 3.99 -0.93 18.70
C VAL A 140 2.64 -0.54 18.07
N GLY A 141 1.75 -1.52 17.86
CA GLY A 141 0.53 -1.33 17.09
C GLY A 141 0.80 -1.34 15.58
N GLN A 142 -0.12 -0.80 14.81
CA GLN A 142 -0.01 -0.64 13.36
C GLN A 142 1.15 0.31 13.02
N ALA A 143 1.85 0.03 11.92
CA ALA A 143 3.06 0.77 11.55
C ALA A 143 3.26 0.77 10.02
N LEU A 144 2.76 1.83 9.38
CA LEU A 144 2.74 1.93 7.92
C LEU A 144 4.12 2.26 7.35
N ALA A 145 4.59 1.48 6.39
CA ALA A 145 5.71 1.88 5.54
C ALA A 145 5.24 2.89 4.50
N LEU A 146 4.04 2.67 3.94
CA LEU A 146 3.52 3.48 2.85
C LEU A 146 2.02 3.75 3.01
N TYR A 147 1.61 5.00 2.81
CA TYR A 147 0.23 5.45 2.71
C TYR A 147 0.04 6.06 1.33
N VAL A 148 -0.77 5.43 0.47
CA VAL A 148 -0.99 5.87 -0.92
C VAL A 148 -2.39 6.42 -1.05
N ASP A 149 -2.52 7.73 -1.24
CA ASP A 149 -3.77 8.44 -1.38
C ASP A 149 -3.77 9.36 -2.61
N GLY A 150 -3.74 8.76 -3.78
CA GLY A 150 -3.76 9.42 -5.09
C GLY A 150 -4.32 8.52 -6.17
N ASP A 151 -4.73 9.07 -7.29
CA ASP A 151 -5.03 8.30 -8.49
C ASP A 151 -3.76 8.14 -9.34
N ARG A 152 -3.62 7.03 -10.04
CA ARG A 152 -2.47 6.74 -10.91
C ARG A 152 -1.12 6.75 -10.16
N CYS A 153 -1.05 6.00 -9.05
CA CYS A 153 0.21 5.77 -8.34
C CYS A 153 0.85 4.44 -8.80
N TYR A 154 2.08 4.52 -9.29
CA TYR A 154 2.82 3.38 -9.86
C TYR A 154 4.08 3.05 -9.07
N PHE A 155 4.25 1.77 -8.77
CA PHE A 155 5.41 1.24 -8.06
C PHE A 155 6.00 0.08 -8.84
N GLU A 156 7.27 0.17 -9.22
CA GLU A 156 7.98 -0.86 -9.97
C GLU A 156 9.29 -1.25 -9.30
N ASP A 157 9.51 -2.54 -9.12
CA ASP A 157 10.72 -3.08 -8.48
C ASP A 157 11.03 -2.41 -7.12
N CYS A 158 9.97 -2.12 -6.35
CA CYS A 158 10.07 -1.54 -5.01
C CYS A 158 9.89 -2.61 -3.93
N ALA A 159 10.31 -2.30 -2.70
CA ALA A 159 9.93 -3.09 -1.54
C ALA A 159 9.15 -2.24 -0.53
N MET A 160 8.11 -2.84 0.09
CA MET A 160 7.36 -2.30 1.22
C MET A 160 7.58 -3.22 2.41
N LEU A 161 8.33 -2.75 3.41
CA LEU A 161 8.74 -3.56 4.55
C LEU A 161 8.13 -3.04 5.85
N GLY A 162 7.41 -3.92 6.54
CA GLY A 162 6.80 -3.60 7.83
C GLY A 162 6.40 -4.84 8.61
N SER A 163 5.43 -4.68 9.49
CA SER A 163 4.79 -5.74 10.26
C SER A 163 3.28 -5.66 10.08
N GLN A 164 2.55 -5.22 11.09
CA GLN A 164 1.10 -5.01 10.97
C GLN A 164 0.81 -3.73 10.18
N ASP A 165 -0.11 -3.82 9.19
CA ASP A 165 -0.58 -2.67 8.41
C ASP A 165 0.52 -1.98 7.58
N THR A 166 1.36 -2.73 6.86
CA THR A 166 2.52 -2.18 6.13
C THR A 166 2.16 -1.21 5.02
N LEU A 167 1.18 -1.56 4.17
CA LEU A 167 0.73 -0.78 3.02
C LEU A 167 -0.74 -0.40 3.16
N PHE A 168 -1.02 0.89 3.21
CA PHE A 168 -2.36 1.43 3.16
C PHE A 168 -2.67 2.03 1.79
N ASP A 169 -3.62 1.40 1.09
CA ASP A 169 -4.19 1.91 -0.17
C ASP A 169 -5.47 2.70 0.13
N ALA A 170 -5.36 4.02 0.15
CA ALA A 170 -6.48 4.92 0.41
C ALA A 170 -7.54 4.88 -0.73
N PRO A 171 -8.75 5.38 -0.49
CA PRO A 171 -9.14 6.24 0.63
C PRO A 171 -9.38 5.50 1.95
N LEU A 172 -9.57 6.27 3.02
CA LEU A 172 -10.11 5.74 4.27
C LEU A 172 -11.50 5.12 4.04
N PRO A 173 -11.94 4.17 4.88
CA PRO A 173 -13.29 3.62 4.79
C PRO A 173 -14.37 4.70 4.85
N LEU A 174 -15.55 4.37 4.30
CA LEU A 174 -16.72 5.27 4.32
C LEU A 174 -17.10 5.65 5.75
N ASP A 175 -17.12 4.68 6.66
CA ASP A 175 -17.37 4.91 8.08
C ASP A 175 -16.08 5.40 8.77
N PRO A 176 -16.17 6.35 9.69
CA PRO A 176 -15.01 6.81 10.44
C PRO A 176 -14.36 5.62 11.17
N VAL A 177 -13.04 5.56 11.16
CA VAL A 177 -12.25 4.50 11.81
C VAL A 177 -12.40 4.60 13.33
N LYS A 178 -12.48 5.83 13.84
CA LYS A 178 -12.83 6.15 15.23
C LYS A 178 -13.63 7.43 15.26
N PRO A 179 -14.59 7.57 16.20
CA PRO A 179 -15.16 8.88 16.52
C PRO A 179 -14.01 9.81 16.92
N ASN A 180 -13.88 10.96 16.26
CA ASN A 180 -12.76 11.91 16.44
C ASN A 180 -11.39 11.39 15.99
N GLY A 181 -11.33 10.51 14.98
CA GLY A 181 -10.06 10.06 14.40
C GLY A 181 -9.21 11.26 14.00
N LYS A 182 -7.92 11.25 14.36
CA LYS A 182 -6.96 12.32 14.04
C LYS A 182 -6.08 11.91 12.84
N GLY A 183 -6.64 11.13 11.91
CA GLY A 183 -5.89 10.64 10.75
C GLY A 183 -5.84 11.65 9.61
N PRO A 184 -4.78 11.65 8.81
CA PRO A 184 -4.77 12.40 7.56
C PRO A 184 -5.90 11.91 6.65
N GLY A 185 -6.54 12.83 5.93
CA GLY A 185 -7.62 12.51 5.01
C GLY A 185 -8.97 12.15 5.65
N GLU A 186 -9.12 12.23 6.99
CA GLU A 186 -10.37 11.83 7.67
C GLU A 186 -11.60 12.58 7.15
N HIS A 187 -11.46 13.87 6.88
CA HIS A 187 -12.53 14.73 6.37
C HIS A 187 -12.54 14.86 4.84
N LYS A 188 -11.62 14.18 4.15
CA LYS A 188 -11.57 14.20 2.69
C LYS A 188 -12.65 13.29 2.10
N PRO A 189 -13.17 13.62 0.90
CA PRO A 189 -14.03 12.72 0.14
C PRO A 189 -13.37 11.36 -0.07
N ARG A 190 -14.17 10.29 -0.05
CA ARG A 190 -13.69 8.93 -0.30
C ARG A 190 -13.61 8.69 -1.81
N ILE A 191 -12.55 9.24 -2.42
CA ILE A 191 -12.35 9.21 -3.87
C ILE A 191 -11.48 8.00 -4.22
N ARG A 192 -11.90 7.26 -5.24
CA ARG A 192 -11.18 6.11 -5.77
C ARG A 192 -9.80 6.52 -6.28
N GLY A 193 -8.77 5.74 -5.94
CA GLY A 193 -7.44 5.82 -6.56
C GLY A 193 -7.12 4.50 -7.26
N ARG A 194 -6.41 4.57 -8.40
CA ARG A 194 -5.84 3.40 -9.08
C ARG A 194 -4.38 3.29 -8.74
N HIS A 195 -3.99 2.14 -8.19
CA HIS A 195 -2.62 1.86 -7.81
C HIS A 195 -2.11 0.62 -8.55
N LEU A 196 -0.92 0.71 -9.11
CA LEU A 196 -0.25 -0.42 -9.77
C LEU A 196 1.07 -0.73 -9.09
N TYR A 197 1.21 -1.96 -8.65
CA TYR A 197 2.44 -2.52 -8.07
C TYR A 197 2.94 -3.62 -9.00
N ARG A 198 4.11 -3.42 -9.61
CA ARG A 198 4.72 -4.40 -10.54
C ARG A 198 6.08 -4.87 -10.03
N ASN A 199 6.28 -6.17 -10.00
CA ASN A 199 7.55 -6.79 -9.53
C ASN A 199 7.99 -6.29 -8.14
N CYS A 200 7.03 -5.93 -7.27
CA CYS A 200 7.32 -5.42 -5.92
C CYS A 200 7.47 -6.56 -4.91
N PHE A 201 8.18 -6.27 -3.82
CA PHE A 201 8.28 -7.13 -2.65
C PHE A 201 7.53 -6.50 -1.48
N LEU A 202 6.48 -7.17 -0.99
CA LEU A 202 5.67 -6.68 0.14
C LEU A 202 5.83 -7.62 1.32
N GLN A 203 6.16 -7.07 2.49
CA GLN A 203 6.36 -7.84 3.71
C GLN A 203 5.53 -7.30 4.87
N GLY A 204 4.90 -8.21 5.58
CA GLY A 204 4.20 -7.92 6.83
C GLY A 204 3.68 -9.18 7.51
N ASP A 205 2.89 -9.03 8.55
CA ASP A 205 2.29 -10.12 9.28
C ASP A 205 0.75 -10.03 9.33
N VAL A 206 0.17 -9.01 9.91
CA VAL A 206 -1.28 -8.86 10.05
C VAL A 206 -1.77 -7.70 9.19
N ASP A 207 -2.77 -7.98 8.31
CA ASP A 207 -3.47 -6.96 7.52
C ASP A 207 -2.50 -6.04 6.72
N PHE A 208 -1.39 -6.60 6.25
CA PHE A 208 -0.28 -5.77 5.76
C PHE A 208 -0.48 -5.17 4.36
N ILE A 209 -1.58 -5.51 3.68
CA ILE A 209 -2.12 -4.80 2.51
C ILE A 209 -3.57 -4.45 2.84
N PHE A 210 -3.87 -3.19 3.14
CA PHE A 210 -5.20 -2.81 3.61
C PHE A 210 -5.66 -1.45 3.09
N GLY A 211 -6.95 -1.18 3.17
CA GLY A 211 -7.56 0.07 2.72
C GLY A 211 -8.67 -0.10 1.71
N SER A 212 -9.08 1.00 1.07
CA SER A 212 -10.25 1.04 0.17
C SER A 212 -9.90 1.29 -1.30
N GLY A 213 -8.62 1.37 -1.65
CA GLY A 213 -8.15 1.65 -3.01
C GLY A 213 -8.49 0.55 -4.02
N THR A 214 -8.39 0.90 -5.29
CA THR A 214 -8.36 -0.08 -6.38
C THR A 214 -6.90 -0.34 -6.74
N ALA A 215 -6.36 -1.47 -6.29
CA ALA A 215 -4.94 -1.79 -6.46
C ALA A 215 -4.75 -3.07 -7.26
N TYR A 216 -3.83 -3.02 -8.22
CA TYR A 216 -3.41 -4.16 -9.03
C TYR A 216 -1.95 -4.51 -8.73
N PHE A 217 -1.75 -5.73 -8.27
CA PHE A 217 -0.42 -6.27 -7.96
C PHE A 217 -0.05 -7.27 -9.06
N GLU A 218 0.94 -6.93 -9.87
CA GLU A 218 1.42 -7.74 -10.99
C GLU A 218 2.79 -8.34 -10.67
N GLU A 219 2.89 -9.66 -10.70
CA GLU A 219 4.15 -10.39 -10.52
C GLU A 219 4.92 -10.04 -9.22
N CYS A 220 4.18 -9.65 -8.17
CA CYS A 220 4.77 -9.28 -6.88
C CYS A 220 5.10 -10.51 -6.02
N THR A 221 6.12 -10.37 -5.18
CA THR A 221 6.38 -11.32 -4.09
C THR A 221 5.75 -10.79 -2.80
N ILE A 222 4.84 -11.56 -2.24
CA ILE A 222 4.13 -11.24 -1.00
C ILE A 222 4.68 -12.15 0.11
N PHE A 223 5.38 -11.56 1.08
CA PHE A 223 6.05 -12.30 2.14
C PHE A 223 5.34 -12.10 3.47
N SER A 224 4.66 -13.15 3.94
CA SER A 224 4.08 -13.18 5.28
C SER A 224 5.15 -13.53 6.29
N LYS A 225 5.63 -12.55 7.04
CA LYS A 225 6.66 -12.78 8.06
C LYS A 225 6.06 -13.28 9.37
N LYS A 226 6.83 -14.09 10.08
CA LYS A 226 6.47 -14.54 11.40
C LYS A 226 6.38 -13.35 12.36
N PRO A 227 5.23 -13.13 13.04
CA PRO A 227 5.07 -12.04 13.99
C PRO A 227 5.84 -12.37 15.26
N GLY A 228 7.01 -11.87 15.47
CA GLY A 228 7.87 -11.99 16.64
C GLY A 228 7.44 -12.96 17.77
N ASP A 229 8.04 -12.83 18.93
CA ASP A 229 7.60 -13.59 20.10
C ASP A 229 6.24 -13.05 20.56
N ARG A 230 5.19 -13.84 20.36
CA ARG A 230 3.85 -13.53 20.84
C ARG A 230 3.78 -13.66 22.35
N SER A 231 2.97 -12.82 22.98
CA SER A 231 2.61 -13.01 24.38
C SER A 231 1.93 -14.38 24.57
N PRO A 232 2.23 -15.11 25.66
CA PRO A 232 1.48 -16.34 26.02
C PRO A 232 -0.04 -16.14 26.17
N GLU A 233 -0.49 -14.88 26.24
CA GLU A 233 -1.89 -14.49 26.34
C GLU A 233 -2.61 -14.38 24.98
N ASP A 234 -1.87 -14.43 23.86
CA ASP A 234 -2.47 -14.45 22.51
C ASP A 234 -3.26 -15.75 22.30
N ARG A 235 -4.57 -15.60 22.24
CA ARG A 235 -5.53 -16.73 22.37
C ARG A 235 -5.56 -17.70 21.20
N ASP A 236 -5.14 -17.28 20.00
CA ASP A 236 -5.05 -18.15 18.83
C ASP A 236 -3.63 -18.19 18.30
N THR A 237 -2.87 -19.16 18.81
CA THR A 237 -1.49 -19.41 18.40
C THR A 237 -1.39 -20.11 17.05
N SER A 238 -2.51 -20.48 16.41
CA SER A 238 -2.54 -21.17 15.11
C SER A 238 -2.53 -20.22 13.91
N VAL A 239 -3.07 -19.00 14.07
CA VAL A 239 -3.11 -17.98 13.03
C VAL A 239 -1.97 -16.98 13.21
N TYR A 240 -1.13 -16.87 12.20
CA TYR A 240 0.08 -16.02 12.23
C TYR A 240 -0.09 -14.71 11.45
N GLY A 241 -1.06 -14.63 10.55
CA GLY A 241 -1.25 -13.40 9.81
C GLY A 241 -2.43 -13.41 8.83
N TYR A 242 -2.62 -12.25 8.22
CA TYR A 242 -3.58 -12.00 7.15
C TYR A 242 -2.90 -11.14 6.09
N VAL A 243 -2.92 -11.57 4.84
CA VAL A 243 -2.27 -10.84 3.74
C VAL A 243 -3.03 -9.55 3.46
N THR A 244 -4.35 -9.65 3.25
CA THR A 244 -5.18 -8.50 2.86
C THR A 244 -6.28 -8.21 3.89
N ALA A 245 -6.57 -6.91 4.09
CA ALA A 245 -7.69 -6.42 4.86
C ALA A 245 -8.38 -5.26 4.13
N ALA A 246 -9.08 -5.59 3.06
CA ALA A 246 -9.75 -4.59 2.24
C ALA A 246 -10.94 -3.94 2.96
N SER A 247 -11.21 -2.68 2.61
CA SER A 247 -12.38 -1.91 3.03
C SER A 247 -13.02 -1.19 1.85
N THR A 248 -13.02 -1.83 0.70
CA THR A 248 -13.49 -1.27 -0.57
C THR A 248 -14.80 -0.50 -0.40
N HIS A 249 -14.89 0.67 -1.00
CA HIS A 249 -16.12 1.45 -1.00
C HIS A 249 -17.22 0.70 -1.79
N PRO A 250 -18.48 0.71 -1.35
CA PRO A 250 -19.56 -0.04 -2.04
C PRO A 250 -19.73 0.35 -3.51
N GLU A 251 -19.46 1.60 -3.87
CA GLU A 251 -19.58 2.09 -5.25
C GLU A 251 -18.34 1.78 -6.11
N PHE A 252 -17.23 1.32 -5.54
CA PHE A 252 -16.05 0.96 -6.34
C PHE A 252 -16.23 -0.43 -6.94
N PRO A 253 -16.08 -0.59 -8.26
CA PRO A 253 -16.27 -1.88 -8.91
C PRO A 253 -15.21 -2.90 -8.48
N TYR A 254 -13.99 -2.44 -8.20
CA TYR A 254 -12.83 -3.26 -7.85
C TYR A 254 -12.20 -2.81 -6.53
N GLY A 255 -11.62 -3.77 -5.80
CA GLY A 255 -10.70 -3.55 -4.70
C GLY A 255 -9.30 -4.02 -5.09
N TYR A 256 -8.80 -5.07 -4.43
CA TYR A 256 -7.47 -5.62 -4.70
C TYR A 256 -7.51 -6.77 -5.70
N VAL A 257 -6.62 -6.72 -6.68
CA VAL A 257 -6.36 -7.81 -7.61
C VAL A 257 -4.88 -8.16 -7.56
N LEU A 258 -4.57 -9.40 -7.17
CA LEU A 258 -3.23 -9.95 -7.18
C LEU A 258 -3.12 -10.94 -8.34
N HIS A 259 -2.28 -10.63 -9.34
CA HIS A 259 -2.11 -11.42 -10.55
C HIS A 259 -0.67 -11.93 -10.68
N LYS A 260 -0.53 -13.24 -10.85
CA LYS A 260 0.77 -13.92 -10.95
C LYS A 260 1.72 -13.61 -9.80
N CYS A 261 1.16 -13.28 -8.64
CA CYS A 261 1.96 -13.04 -7.44
C CYS A 261 2.45 -14.35 -6.82
N LYS A 262 3.58 -14.27 -6.14
CA LYS A 262 4.15 -15.39 -5.39
C LYS A 262 4.02 -15.11 -3.89
N LEU A 263 3.24 -15.93 -3.18
CA LEU A 263 3.06 -15.86 -1.74
C LEU A 263 4.05 -16.78 -1.04
N THR A 264 4.93 -16.20 -0.25
CA THR A 264 6.00 -16.90 0.49
C THR A 264 5.96 -16.52 1.97
N SER A 265 6.63 -17.29 2.85
CA SER A 265 6.57 -17.05 4.28
C SER A 265 7.66 -17.81 5.04
N ASP A 266 7.94 -17.34 6.25
CA ASP A 266 8.60 -18.08 7.32
C ASP A 266 7.63 -18.55 8.41
N CYS A 267 6.31 -18.33 8.21
CA CYS A 267 5.26 -18.81 9.11
C CYS A 267 5.03 -20.33 8.96
N PRO A 268 4.45 -20.99 9.99
CA PRO A 268 4.06 -22.39 9.91
C PRO A 268 3.04 -22.66 8.80
N LYS A 269 3.00 -23.91 8.35
CA LYS A 269 2.02 -24.39 7.39
C LYS A 269 0.58 -24.12 7.85
N GLY A 270 -0.26 -23.59 6.93
CA GLY A 270 -1.68 -23.38 7.15
C GLY A 270 -2.02 -22.30 8.18
N SER A 271 -1.13 -21.33 8.42
CA SER A 271 -1.29 -20.36 9.51
C SER A 271 -1.56 -18.92 9.05
N VAL A 272 -1.66 -18.65 7.74
CA VAL A 272 -1.89 -17.31 7.20
C VAL A 272 -3.10 -17.33 6.27
N TYR A 273 -4.03 -16.42 6.49
CA TYR A 273 -5.17 -16.21 5.59
C TYR A 273 -4.80 -15.30 4.41
N LEU A 274 -5.37 -15.56 3.24
CA LEU A 274 -5.27 -14.66 2.07
C LEU A 274 -5.89 -13.28 2.37
N GLY A 275 -6.90 -13.26 3.23
CA GLY A 275 -7.47 -12.01 3.69
C GLY A 275 -8.70 -12.16 4.58
N ARG A 276 -9.11 -10.99 5.08
CA ARG A 276 -10.32 -10.80 5.88
C ARG A 276 -10.94 -9.43 5.59
N PRO A 277 -12.29 -9.25 5.73
CA PRO A 277 -12.93 -7.97 5.41
C PRO A 277 -12.79 -6.99 6.57
N TRP A 278 -11.95 -5.94 6.41
CA TRP A 278 -11.92 -4.87 7.39
C TRP A 278 -13.28 -4.15 7.47
N LYS A 279 -13.92 -3.93 6.30
CA LYS A 279 -15.28 -3.40 6.21
C LYS A 279 -16.17 -4.31 5.37
N GLU A 280 -17.50 -4.08 5.44
CA GLU A 280 -18.53 -4.93 4.85
C GLU A 280 -18.39 -5.16 3.33
N TRP A 281 -17.81 -4.21 2.58
CA TRP A 281 -17.73 -4.25 1.10
C TRP A 281 -16.34 -4.63 0.56
N ALA A 282 -15.52 -5.24 1.39
CA ALA A 282 -14.18 -5.69 1.00
C ALA A 282 -14.20 -6.52 -0.30
N LYS A 283 -13.27 -6.21 -1.23
CA LYS A 283 -13.12 -6.98 -2.48
C LYS A 283 -11.65 -7.33 -2.68
N THR A 284 -11.35 -8.62 -2.82
CA THR A 284 -9.99 -9.10 -3.12
C THR A 284 -10.06 -10.33 -4.01
N VAL A 285 -9.24 -10.34 -5.07
CA VAL A 285 -9.16 -11.45 -6.03
C VAL A 285 -7.71 -11.85 -6.28
N PHE A 286 -7.44 -13.14 -6.27
CA PHE A 286 -6.14 -13.73 -6.63
C PHE A 286 -6.27 -14.47 -7.95
N LEU A 287 -5.42 -14.11 -8.93
CA LEU A 287 -5.42 -14.69 -10.26
C LEU A 287 -4.05 -15.32 -10.56
N GLU A 288 -4.02 -16.60 -10.87
CA GLU A 288 -2.81 -17.33 -11.30
C GLU A 288 -1.62 -17.19 -10.32
N CYS A 289 -1.92 -17.07 -9.00
CA CYS A 289 -0.90 -16.87 -7.97
C CYS A 289 -0.27 -18.21 -7.50
N GLU A 290 1.03 -18.17 -7.19
CA GLU A 290 1.73 -19.25 -6.49
C GLU A 290 1.50 -19.12 -4.98
N LEU A 291 0.77 -20.03 -4.36
CA LEU A 291 0.43 -20.02 -2.95
C LEU A 291 1.31 -20.99 -2.15
N GLY A 292 2.12 -20.44 -1.24
CA GLY A 292 2.99 -21.24 -0.36
C GLY A 292 2.20 -22.04 0.68
N GLU A 293 2.83 -23.04 1.29
CA GLU A 293 2.17 -23.95 2.25
C GLU A 293 1.68 -23.28 3.53
N HIS A 294 2.11 -22.03 3.82
CA HIS A 294 1.66 -21.24 4.95
C HIS A 294 0.19 -20.79 4.84
N ILE A 295 -0.37 -20.81 3.62
CA ILE A 295 -1.76 -20.38 3.41
C ILE A 295 -2.72 -21.36 4.09
N HIS A 296 -3.63 -20.80 4.90
CA HIS A 296 -4.66 -21.53 5.62
C HIS A 296 -5.60 -22.25 4.64
N PRO A 297 -6.02 -23.50 4.90
CA PRO A 297 -6.89 -24.25 3.98
C PRO A 297 -8.18 -23.51 3.61
N GLN A 298 -8.82 -22.83 4.57
CA GLN A 298 -10.01 -22.03 4.29
C GLN A 298 -9.73 -20.78 3.44
N GLY A 299 -8.47 -20.35 3.31
CA GLY A 299 -8.06 -19.20 2.53
C GLY A 299 -8.52 -17.86 3.09
N TRP A 300 -9.76 -17.73 3.49
CA TRP A 300 -10.43 -16.48 3.86
C TRP A 300 -11.10 -16.56 5.22
N LEU A 301 -11.10 -15.45 5.96
CA LEU A 301 -11.83 -15.29 7.22
C LEU A 301 -12.90 -14.21 7.03
N ASP A 302 -14.13 -14.45 7.49
CA ASP A 302 -15.24 -13.48 7.39
C ASP A 302 -15.18 -12.36 8.45
N TRP A 303 -14.35 -12.54 9.47
CA TRP A 303 -14.20 -11.63 10.60
C TRP A 303 -15.54 -11.21 11.24
N GLY A 304 -16.51 -12.11 11.24
CA GLY A 304 -17.86 -11.89 11.77
C GLY A 304 -18.71 -10.89 10.97
N LYS A 305 -18.33 -10.61 9.71
CA LYS A 305 -19.10 -9.77 8.79
C LYS A 305 -20.25 -10.54 8.14
N THR A 306 -21.25 -9.81 7.69
CA THR A 306 -22.38 -10.37 6.97
C THR A 306 -21.98 -10.84 5.59
N HIS A 307 -22.21 -12.12 5.28
CA HIS A 307 -21.93 -12.67 3.95
C HIS A 307 -22.82 -12.02 2.88
N GLY A 308 -22.27 -11.89 1.67
CA GLY A 308 -22.94 -11.32 0.51
C GLY A 308 -22.65 -9.84 0.23
N HIS A 309 -21.92 -9.16 1.13
CA HIS A 309 -21.44 -7.79 0.89
C HIS A 309 -20.01 -7.77 0.42
N PHE A 310 -19.11 -8.52 1.06
CA PHE A 310 -17.71 -8.64 0.63
C PHE A 310 -17.58 -9.72 -0.46
N TYR A 311 -16.53 -9.61 -1.25
CA TYR A 311 -16.24 -10.51 -2.36
C TYR A 311 -14.80 -11.00 -2.34
N TYR A 312 -14.62 -12.30 -2.31
CA TYR A 312 -13.32 -12.96 -2.39
C TYR A 312 -13.30 -13.98 -3.52
N GLY A 313 -12.34 -13.84 -4.44
CA GLY A 313 -12.23 -14.72 -5.60
C GLY A 313 -10.83 -15.27 -5.81
N GLU A 314 -10.74 -16.46 -6.35
CA GLU A 314 -9.51 -17.09 -6.79
C GLU A 314 -9.71 -17.69 -8.19
N TYR A 315 -8.67 -17.57 -9.05
CA TYR A 315 -8.64 -18.22 -10.36
C TYR A 315 -7.29 -18.83 -10.64
N ASN A 316 -7.25 -20.13 -10.95
CA ASN A 316 -6.04 -20.86 -11.33
C ASN A 316 -4.83 -20.66 -10.40
N SER A 317 -5.04 -20.33 -9.14
CA SER A 317 -3.94 -20.30 -8.18
C SER A 317 -3.41 -21.71 -7.94
N TYR A 318 -2.10 -21.84 -7.75
CA TYR A 318 -1.41 -23.13 -7.67
C TYR A 318 -0.39 -23.14 -6.52
N GLY A 319 0.23 -24.29 -6.29
CA GLY A 319 1.19 -24.49 -5.20
C GLY A 319 0.58 -25.17 -3.98
N PRO A 320 1.37 -25.44 -2.94
CA PRO A 320 0.94 -26.23 -1.80
C PRO A 320 -0.13 -25.57 -0.92
N GLY A 321 -0.34 -24.26 -1.02
CA GLY A 321 -1.39 -23.51 -0.34
C GLY A 321 -2.67 -23.35 -1.17
N ALA A 322 -2.69 -23.81 -2.42
CA ALA A 322 -3.87 -23.77 -3.27
C ALA A 322 -4.74 -25.02 -3.00
N SER A 323 -5.81 -24.82 -2.26
CA SER A 323 -6.74 -25.91 -1.84
C SER A 323 -8.18 -25.46 -2.07
N PRO A 324 -8.63 -25.37 -3.34
CA PRO A 324 -9.95 -24.83 -3.68
C PRO A 324 -11.11 -25.58 -3.02
N GLU A 325 -10.94 -26.87 -2.76
CA GLU A 325 -11.94 -27.74 -2.14
C GLU A 325 -12.15 -27.48 -0.63
N THR A 326 -11.23 -26.75 0.01
CA THR A 326 -11.31 -26.45 1.45
C THR A 326 -11.53 -24.97 1.73
N ARG A 327 -11.64 -24.16 0.69
CA ARG A 327 -11.88 -22.72 0.83
C ARG A 327 -13.20 -22.44 1.54
N ALA A 328 -13.26 -21.33 2.25
CA ALA A 328 -14.47 -20.86 2.89
C ALA A 328 -15.63 -20.78 1.87
N ASP A 329 -16.80 -21.23 2.26
CA ASP A 329 -17.98 -21.37 1.41
C ASP A 329 -18.53 -20.04 0.85
N PHE A 330 -18.15 -18.92 1.45
CA PHE A 330 -18.45 -17.57 0.97
C PHE A 330 -17.45 -17.03 -0.06
N SER A 331 -16.37 -17.76 -0.36
CA SER A 331 -15.41 -17.39 -1.40
C SER A 331 -15.74 -18.08 -2.73
N HIS A 332 -15.19 -17.53 -3.82
CA HIS A 332 -15.53 -17.95 -5.17
C HIS A 332 -14.32 -18.49 -5.92
N GLN A 333 -14.47 -19.67 -6.53
CA GLN A 333 -13.55 -20.15 -7.55
C GLN A 333 -14.07 -19.64 -8.90
N LEU A 334 -13.37 -18.72 -9.51
CA LEU A 334 -13.80 -18.02 -10.72
C LEU A 334 -13.68 -18.92 -11.95
N THR A 335 -14.63 -18.77 -12.87
CA THR A 335 -14.48 -19.23 -14.25
C THR A 335 -13.50 -18.32 -15.01
N ARG A 336 -13.09 -18.75 -16.20
CA ARG A 336 -12.24 -17.94 -17.06
C ARG A 336 -12.90 -16.60 -17.42
N GLU A 337 -14.16 -16.63 -17.78
CA GLU A 337 -14.94 -15.46 -18.16
C GLU A 337 -15.07 -14.45 -17.00
N GLU A 338 -15.23 -14.94 -15.79
CA GLU A 338 -15.24 -14.11 -14.58
C GLU A 338 -13.86 -13.51 -14.30
N ALA A 339 -12.80 -14.32 -14.40
CA ALA A 339 -11.43 -13.85 -14.19
C ALA A 339 -11.02 -12.76 -15.21
N GLU A 340 -11.50 -12.85 -16.48
CA GLU A 340 -11.27 -11.83 -17.51
C GLU A 340 -11.90 -10.46 -17.16
N GLN A 341 -12.83 -10.38 -16.19
CA GLN A 341 -13.34 -9.11 -15.68
C GLN A 341 -12.35 -8.38 -14.77
N TYR A 342 -11.35 -9.10 -14.26
CA TYR A 342 -10.29 -8.57 -13.40
C TYR A 342 -8.96 -8.36 -14.14
N SER A 343 -8.98 -8.24 -15.47
CA SER A 343 -7.78 -7.87 -16.23
C SER A 343 -7.28 -6.48 -15.82
N MET A 344 -5.97 -6.24 -15.90
CA MET A 344 -5.36 -4.95 -15.59
C MET A 344 -6.04 -3.81 -16.35
N GLU A 345 -6.33 -4.01 -17.65
CA GLU A 345 -7.01 -3.05 -18.48
C GLU A 345 -8.37 -2.60 -17.91
N LYS A 346 -9.17 -3.55 -17.41
CA LYS A 346 -10.48 -3.24 -16.84
C LYS A 346 -10.37 -2.63 -15.44
N VAL A 347 -9.53 -3.20 -14.60
CA VAL A 347 -9.37 -2.74 -13.21
C VAL A 347 -8.79 -1.35 -13.13
N LEU A 348 -7.80 -1.05 -13.97
CA LEU A 348 -7.12 0.24 -14.03
C LEU A 348 -7.64 1.16 -15.14
N GLU A 349 -8.74 0.75 -15.83
CA GLU A 349 -9.41 1.55 -16.86
C GLU A 349 -8.45 2.05 -17.96
N GLY A 350 -7.60 1.14 -18.45
CA GLY A 350 -6.63 1.42 -19.50
C GLY A 350 -5.39 2.21 -19.05
N TRP A 351 -5.23 2.51 -17.75
CA TRP A 351 -3.99 3.06 -17.25
C TRP A 351 -3.03 1.94 -16.81
N PHE A 352 -1.78 1.97 -17.29
CA PHE A 352 -0.79 0.91 -17.10
C PHE A 352 0.50 1.37 -16.42
N GLY A 353 0.51 2.51 -15.75
CA GLY A 353 1.67 3.03 -15.05
C GLY A 353 2.65 3.84 -15.93
N GLU A 354 2.23 4.23 -17.13
CA GLU A 354 3.00 5.08 -18.06
C GLU A 354 2.38 6.46 -18.22
#